data_f3c7c64f3a89403c90886a4155957777
#
_entry.id   f3c7c64f3a89403c90886a4155957777
#
_cell.length_a   1.000
_cell.length_b   1.000
_cell.length_c   1.000
_cell.angle_alpha   90.00
_cell.angle_beta   90.00
_cell.angle_gamma   90.00
#
_symmetry.space_group_name_H-M   'P 1'
#
loop_
_entity.id
_entity.type
_entity.pdbx_description
1 polymer ?
#
loop_
_entity_poly.entity_id
_entity_poly.type
_entity_poly.pdbx_seq_one_letter_code
_entity_poly.pdbx_strand_id
1 'polypeptide(L)'
;MTFQELARARYSVRSFRDAPIEESALNLILEAGRVAPTACNNQPQKIYIAKSEESRKKLASVCRCTFDAPVILVVCYDRTRDWKNKLMPGYESGETDAAIVCTHMMLQAFELGIGSCWVGYFNAQAVSEALNLPENITVSALLPMGYPSENAAPLPLHSQYREFTDTIEEI
;
A
#
# COMPACT_ATOMS: atom_id res chain seq x y z
N MET A 1 10.23 -15.87 -11.42
CA MET A 1 8.81 -15.55 -11.68
C MET A 1 8.77 -14.41 -12.68
N THR A 2 8.00 -14.51 -13.76
CA THR A 2 7.77 -13.39 -14.67
C THR A 2 6.83 -12.37 -14.02
N PHE A 3 6.79 -11.14 -14.55
CA PHE A 3 5.87 -10.12 -14.04
C PHE A 3 4.41 -10.56 -14.12
N GLN A 4 4.01 -11.26 -15.20
CA GLN A 4 2.64 -11.76 -15.35
C GLN A 4 2.29 -12.83 -14.31
N GLU A 5 3.23 -13.74 -14.02
CA GLU A 5 3.06 -14.75 -12.97
C GLU A 5 2.93 -14.09 -11.60
N LEU A 6 3.79 -13.11 -11.30
CA LEU A 6 3.75 -12.33 -10.07
C LEU A 6 2.41 -11.61 -9.89
N ALA A 7 1.98 -10.88 -10.91
CA ALA A 7 0.74 -10.10 -10.87
C ALA A 7 -0.51 -10.98 -10.70
N ARG A 8 -0.53 -12.18 -11.30
CA ARG A 8 -1.62 -13.15 -11.17
C ARG A 8 -1.61 -13.86 -9.82
N ALA A 9 -0.44 -14.22 -9.33
CA ALA A 9 -0.30 -14.99 -8.10
C ALA A 9 -0.52 -14.15 -6.83
N ARG A 10 -0.18 -12.86 -6.88
CA ARG A 10 -0.36 -11.94 -5.74
C ARG A 10 -1.84 -11.84 -5.36
N TYR A 11 -2.12 -12.01 -4.08
CA TYR A 11 -3.46 -11.82 -3.52
C TYR A 11 -3.42 -11.02 -2.21
N SER A 12 -4.57 -10.52 -1.79
CA SER A 12 -4.72 -9.77 -0.54
C SER A 12 -4.72 -10.73 0.66
N VAL A 13 -3.57 -10.78 1.35
CA VAL A 13 -3.37 -11.58 2.55
C VAL A 13 -3.97 -10.85 3.76
N ARG A 14 -4.79 -11.56 4.54
CA ARG A 14 -5.51 -11.03 5.71
C ARG A 14 -5.31 -11.85 6.97
N SER A 15 -4.34 -12.74 6.97
CA SER A 15 -3.95 -13.55 8.12
C SER A 15 -2.45 -13.80 8.05
N PHE A 16 -1.74 -13.43 9.10
CA PHE A 16 -0.29 -13.44 9.13
C PHE A 16 0.22 -14.31 10.27
N ARG A 17 1.44 -14.83 10.13
CA ARG A 17 2.18 -15.47 11.21
C ARG A 17 2.73 -14.39 12.14
N ASP A 18 2.86 -14.71 13.42
CA ASP A 18 3.57 -13.87 14.38
C ASP A 18 5.08 -14.08 14.18
N ALA A 19 5.60 -13.49 13.10
CA ALA A 19 7.00 -13.54 12.72
C ALA A 19 7.44 -12.18 12.20
N PRO A 20 8.60 -11.66 12.64
CA PRO A 20 9.11 -10.38 12.17
C PRO A 20 9.49 -10.48 10.69
N ILE A 21 9.30 -9.37 9.96
CA ILE A 21 9.87 -9.21 8.62
C ILE A 21 11.33 -8.82 8.80
N GLU A 22 12.22 -9.54 8.08
CA GLU A 22 13.65 -9.21 8.07
C GLU A 22 13.88 -7.79 7.56
N GLU A 23 14.78 -7.05 8.19
CA GLU A 23 15.06 -5.65 7.83
C GLU A 23 15.54 -5.51 6.38
N SER A 24 16.31 -6.48 5.89
CA SER A 24 16.75 -6.53 4.49
C SER A 24 15.58 -6.64 3.51
N ALA A 25 14.58 -7.46 3.81
CA ALA A 25 13.39 -7.61 2.99
C ALA A 25 12.51 -6.34 3.05
N LEU A 26 12.36 -5.75 4.24
CA LEU A 26 11.63 -4.48 4.38
C LEU A 26 12.30 -3.37 3.57
N ASN A 27 13.63 -3.28 3.59
CA ASN A 27 14.38 -2.30 2.82
C ASN A 27 14.20 -2.47 1.30
N LEU A 28 14.14 -3.71 0.78
CA LEU A 28 13.85 -3.97 -0.63
C LEU A 28 12.43 -3.53 -1.01
N ILE A 29 11.46 -3.76 -0.13
CA ILE A 29 10.08 -3.29 -0.33
C ILE A 29 10.01 -1.76 -0.39
N LEU A 30 10.67 -1.08 0.54
CA LEU A 30 10.72 0.38 0.57
C LEU A 30 11.45 0.95 -0.65
N GLU A 31 12.53 0.28 -1.09
CA GLU A 31 13.26 0.67 -2.30
C GLU A 31 12.40 0.55 -3.55
N ALA A 32 11.58 -0.50 -3.69
CA ALA A 32 10.63 -0.62 -4.78
C ALA A 32 9.64 0.56 -4.82
N GLY A 33 9.20 1.02 -3.65
CA GLY A 33 8.38 2.24 -3.55
C GLY A 33 9.15 3.51 -3.89
N ARG A 34 10.43 3.60 -3.51
CA ARG A 34 11.30 4.76 -3.79
C ARG A 34 11.56 4.96 -5.28
N VAL A 35 11.72 3.88 -6.03
CA VAL A 35 12.00 3.95 -7.49
C VAL A 35 10.72 3.98 -8.34
N ALA A 36 9.55 3.89 -7.74
CA ALA A 36 8.29 3.99 -8.45
C ALA A 36 8.14 5.34 -9.15
N PRO A 37 7.56 5.39 -10.37
CA PRO A 37 7.36 6.66 -11.07
C PRO A 37 6.31 7.53 -10.35
N THR A 38 6.55 8.85 -10.38
CA THR A 38 5.62 9.86 -9.91
C THR A 38 5.49 10.98 -10.92
N ALA A 39 4.41 11.76 -10.86
CA ALA A 39 4.20 12.88 -11.77
C ALA A 39 5.37 13.87 -11.69
N CYS A 40 6.00 14.15 -12.83
CA CYS A 40 7.20 15.00 -12.97
C CYS A 40 8.35 14.59 -12.03
N ASN A 41 8.38 13.36 -11.55
CA ASN A 41 9.34 12.87 -10.55
C ASN A 41 9.37 13.71 -9.27
N ASN A 42 8.22 14.27 -8.87
CA ASN A 42 8.12 15.12 -7.68
C ASN A 42 8.29 14.33 -6.37
N GLN A 43 8.11 13.02 -6.40
CA GLN A 43 8.32 12.09 -5.29
C GLN A 43 7.61 12.56 -3.99
N PRO A 44 6.27 12.80 -4.05
CA PRO A 44 5.53 13.32 -2.90
C PRO A 44 5.28 12.24 -1.83
N GLN A 45 5.57 10.97 -2.12
CA GLN A 45 5.29 9.87 -1.22
C GLN A 45 6.00 10.03 0.12
N LYS A 46 5.28 9.72 1.20
CA LYS A 46 5.80 9.61 2.56
C LYS A 46 5.29 8.32 3.17
N ILE A 47 6.22 7.44 3.55
CA ILE A 47 5.89 6.14 4.12
C ILE A 47 6.23 6.13 5.61
N TYR A 48 5.22 5.86 6.46
CA TYR A 48 5.45 5.63 7.88
C TYR A 48 5.37 4.13 8.15
N ILE A 49 6.29 3.62 8.96
CA ILE A 49 6.42 2.19 9.26
C ILE A 49 5.95 1.95 10.68
N ALA A 50 4.77 1.34 10.82
CA ALA A 50 4.22 0.94 12.11
C ALA A 50 4.62 -0.51 12.40
N LYS A 51 5.74 -0.71 13.13
CA LYS A 51 6.25 -2.02 13.55
C LYS A 51 6.28 -2.21 15.07
N SER A 52 6.21 -1.11 15.84
CA SER A 52 6.09 -1.22 17.31
C SER A 52 4.67 -1.61 17.71
N GLU A 53 4.54 -2.30 18.83
CA GLU A 53 3.24 -2.66 19.40
C GLU A 53 2.35 -1.43 19.61
N GLU A 54 2.93 -0.33 20.09
CA GLU A 54 2.23 0.94 20.30
C GLU A 54 1.65 1.49 18.99
N SER A 55 2.47 1.59 17.93
CA SER A 55 2.02 2.13 16.64
C SER A 55 0.96 1.26 15.98
N ARG A 56 1.08 -0.06 16.08
CA ARG A 56 0.08 -1.01 15.59
C ARG A 56 -1.24 -0.92 16.34
N LYS A 57 -1.20 -0.78 17.69
CA LYS A 57 -2.39 -0.58 18.52
C LYS A 57 -3.11 0.74 18.17
N LYS A 58 -2.37 1.83 17.95
CA LYS A 58 -2.93 3.11 17.51
C LYS A 58 -3.70 2.94 16.18
N LEU A 59 -3.12 2.25 15.20
CA LEU A 59 -3.79 1.97 13.94
C LEU A 59 -5.00 1.06 14.11
N ALA A 60 -4.90 0.00 14.91
CA ALA A 60 -6.00 -0.93 15.17
C ALA A 60 -7.20 -0.25 15.87
N SER A 61 -6.98 0.81 16.64
CA SER A 61 -8.06 1.57 17.28
C SER A 61 -8.90 2.38 16.30
N VAL A 62 -8.36 2.73 15.12
CA VAL A 62 -9.02 3.56 14.10
C VAL A 62 -9.27 2.83 12.77
N CYS A 63 -8.74 1.62 12.61
CA CYS A 63 -8.93 0.79 11.41
C CYS A 63 -9.07 -0.69 11.79
N ARG A 64 -10.20 -1.30 11.43
CA ARG A 64 -10.45 -2.74 11.67
C ARG A 64 -9.68 -3.67 10.73
N CYS A 65 -9.15 -3.14 9.62
CA CYS A 65 -8.49 -3.92 8.58
C CYS A 65 -6.96 -3.93 8.73
N THR A 66 -6.45 -3.95 9.96
CA THR A 66 -5.03 -4.12 10.26
C THR A 66 -4.60 -5.59 10.25
N PHE A 67 -5.56 -6.51 10.44
CA PHE A 67 -5.38 -7.97 10.40
C PHE A 67 -4.28 -8.47 11.35
N ASP A 68 -4.01 -7.77 12.44
CA ASP A 68 -2.93 -8.04 13.40
C ASP A 68 -1.55 -8.21 12.73
N ALA A 69 -1.36 -7.55 11.59
CA ALA A 69 -0.12 -7.63 10.82
C ALA A 69 1.09 -7.15 11.65
N PRO A 70 2.25 -7.85 11.58
CA PRO A 70 3.46 -7.46 12.31
C PRO A 70 4.03 -6.11 11.85
N VAL A 71 3.77 -5.71 10.60
CA VAL A 71 4.16 -4.42 10.05
C VAL A 71 2.99 -3.82 9.27
N ILE A 72 2.76 -2.52 9.43
CA ILE A 72 1.80 -1.77 8.59
C ILE A 72 2.54 -0.58 8.00
N LEU A 73 2.63 -0.51 6.67
CA LEU A 73 3.10 0.70 6.01
C LEU A 73 1.90 1.65 5.85
N VAL A 74 2.03 2.86 6.38
CA VAL A 74 1.06 3.94 6.18
C VAL A 74 1.55 4.73 4.98
N VAL A 75 0.88 4.54 3.86
CA VAL A 75 1.25 5.15 2.58
C VAL A 75 0.58 6.51 2.47
N CYS A 76 1.39 7.54 2.44
CA CYS A 76 0.96 8.93 2.43
C CYS A 76 1.61 9.69 1.28
N TYR A 77 1.13 10.91 1.06
CA TYR A 77 1.80 11.90 0.22
C TYR A 77 1.81 13.28 0.87
N ASP A 78 2.80 14.08 0.52
CA ASP A 78 2.96 15.46 0.94
C ASP A 78 2.30 16.38 -0.09
N ARG A 79 1.21 17.04 0.31
CA ARG A 79 0.45 17.98 -0.54
C ARG A 79 1.22 19.20 -0.99
N THR A 80 2.37 19.48 -0.38
CA THR A 80 3.25 20.58 -0.80
C THR A 80 4.18 20.19 -1.94
N ARG A 81 4.31 18.87 -2.22
CA ARG A 81 5.23 18.32 -3.23
C ARG A 81 4.55 17.64 -4.41
N ASP A 82 3.27 17.29 -4.30
CA ASP A 82 2.54 16.64 -5.38
C ASP A 82 2.40 17.58 -6.60
N TRP A 83 2.27 16.99 -7.78
CA TRP A 83 2.11 17.75 -9.00
C TRP A 83 0.68 18.28 -9.13
N LYS A 84 0.58 19.54 -9.55
CA LYS A 84 -0.69 20.24 -9.78
C LYS A 84 -0.94 20.42 -11.27
N ASN A 85 -2.10 19.99 -11.76
CA ASN A 85 -2.47 20.17 -13.17
C ASN A 85 -2.88 21.60 -13.46
N LYS A 86 -2.05 22.32 -14.24
CA LYS A 86 -2.36 23.73 -14.62
C LYS A 86 -3.50 23.85 -15.61
N LEU A 87 -3.81 22.79 -16.37
CA LEU A 87 -4.90 22.76 -17.35
C LEU A 87 -6.23 22.34 -16.73
N MET A 88 -6.19 21.75 -15.53
CA MET A 88 -7.37 21.23 -14.83
C MET A 88 -7.24 21.59 -13.35
N PRO A 89 -7.55 22.82 -12.97
CA PRO A 89 -7.47 23.26 -11.58
C PRO A 89 -8.23 22.36 -10.62
N GLY A 90 -7.58 21.98 -9.50
CA GLY A 90 -8.11 21.04 -8.51
C GLY A 90 -7.74 19.58 -8.77
N TYR A 91 -7.12 19.25 -9.91
CA TYR A 91 -6.53 17.92 -10.11
C TYR A 91 -5.07 17.91 -9.63
N GLU A 92 -4.78 17.02 -8.71
CA GLU A 92 -3.50 16.85 -8.05
C GLU A 92 -3.07 15.38 -8.12
N SER A 93 -1.76 15.12 -8.23
CA SER A 93 -1.27 13.74 -8.46
C SER A 93 -1.07 12.93 -7.20
N GLY A 94 -1.13 13.52 -6.03
CA GLY A 94 -0.68 12.92 -4.77
C GLY A 94 -1.28 11.54 -4.51
N GLU A 95 -2.60 11.38 -4.66
CA GLU A 95 -3.30 10.11 -4.48
C GLU A 95 -2.85 9.06 -5.53
N THR A 96 -2.74 9.48 -6.80
CA THR A 96 -2.29 8.61 -7.89
C THR A 96 -0.84 8.17 -7.69
N ASP A 97 0.06 9.10 -7.34
CA ASP A 97 1.47 8.80 -7.07
C ASP A 97 1.61 7.82 -5.89
N ALA A 98 0.87 8.07 -4.80
CA ALA A 98 0.85 7.18 -3.64
C ALA A 98 0.34 5.76 -4.00
N ALA A 99 -0.67 5.67 -4.87
CA ALA A 99 -1.20 4.40 -5.36
C ALA A 99 -0.17 3.61 -6.19
N ILE A 100 0.57 4.28 -7.07
CA ILE A 100 1.64 3.67 -7.86
C ILE A 100 2.75 3.15 -6.93
N VAL A 101 3.20 3.97 -5.97
CA VAL A 101 4.21 3.61 -4.97
C VAL A 101 3.76 2.39 -4.15
N CYS A 102 2.53 2.40 -3.65
CA CYS A 102 1.97 1.29 -2.87
C CYS A 102 1.93 -0.01 -3.69
N THR A 103 1.57 0.08 -4.98
CA THR A 103 1.55 -1.09 -5.89
C THR A 103 2.94 -1.70 -6.05
N HIS A 104 3.98 -0.89 -6.23
CA HIS A 104 5.37 -1.37 -6.33
C HIS A 104 5.80 -2.09 -5.05
N MET A 105 5.54 -1.48 -3.89
CA MET A 105 5.85 -2.10 -2.60
C MET A 105 5.09 -3.42 -2.39
N MET A 106 3.81 -3.47 -2.76
CA MET A 106 2.97 -4.66 -2.63
C MET A 106 3.47 -5.82 -3.52
N LEU A 107 3.89 -5.53 -4.76
CA LEU A 107 4.43 -6.54 -5.67
C LEU A 107 5.80 -7.04 -5.19
N GLN A 108 6.68 -6.16 -4.75
CA GLN A 108 7.98 -6.52 -4.19
C GLN A 108 7.84 -7.37 -2.92
N ALA A 109 6.88 -7.02 -2.03
CA ALA A 109 6.60 -7.83 -0.85
C ALA A 109 6.22 -9.26 -1.24
N PHE A 110 5.32 -9.42 -2.21
CA PHE A 110 4.88 -10.74 -2.66
C PHE A 110 6.02 -11.55 -3.31
N GLU A 111 6.90 -10.93 -4.09
CA GLU A 111 8.08 -11.58 -4.66
C GLU A 111 9.01 -12.15 -3.58
N LEU A 112 9.09 -11.47 -2.44
CA LEU A 112 9.88 -11.90 -1.27
C LEU A 112 9.14 -12.90 -0.35
N GLY A 113 7.95 -13.38 -0.76
CA GLY A 113 7.12 -14.29 0.05
C GLY A 113 6.41 -13.59 1.21
N ILE A 114 6.36 -12.26 1.22
CA ILE A 114 5.66 -11.46 2.22
C ILE A 114 4.28 -11.10 1.68
N GLY A 115 3.25 -11.55 2.38
CA GLY A 115 1.86 -11.21 2.07
C GLY A 115 1.53 -9.78 2.47
N SER A 116 0.63 -9.16 1.73
CA SER A 116 0.11 -7.82 2.06
C SER A 116 -1.35 -7.67 1.64
N CYS A 117 -2.01 -6.66 2.18
CA CYS A 117 -3.34 -6.25 1.76
C CYS A 117 -3.39 -4.74 1.60
N TRP A 118 -3.77 -4.24 0.41
CA TRP A 118 -4.10 -2.84 0.24
C TRP A 118 -5.42 -2.52 0.94
N VAL A 119 -5.39 -1.65 1.91
CA VAL A 119 -6.56 -1.22 2.67
C VAL A 119 -6.85 0.25 2.37
N GLY A 120 -8.05 0.51 1.82
CA GLY A 120 -8.63 1.84 1.65
C GLY A 120 -9.85 2.07 2.56
N TYR A 121 -10.28 1.07 3.32
CA TYR A 121 -11.46 1.16 4.19
C TYR A 121 -11.07 1.64 5.60
N PHE A 122 -10.77 2.92 5.71
CA PHE A 122 -10.47 3.61 6.97
C PHE A 122 -10.81 5.11 6.86
N ASN A 123 -10.80 5.82 7.98
CA ASN A 123 -10.89 7.28 8.01
C ASN A 123 -9.47 7.86 8.02
N ALA A 124 -9.06 8.54 6.94
CA ALA A 124 -7.71 9.08 6.77
C ALA A 124 -7.35 10.12 7.85
N GLN A 125 -8.31 10.96 8.25
CA GLN A 125 -8.11 11.94 9.31
C GLN A 125 -7.89 11.27 10.66
N ALA A 126 -8.68 10.25 11.00
CA ALA A 126 -8.51 9.50 12.25
C ALA A 126 -7.14 8.81 12.32
N VAL A 127 -6.63 8.28 11.21
CA VAL A 127 -5.27 7.72 11.13
C VAL A 127 -4.21 8.80 11.32
N SER A 128 -4.36 9.96 10.67
CA SER A 128 -3.46 11.11 10.82
C SER A 128 -3.38 11.57 12.28
N GLU A 129 -4.53 11.72 12.94
CA GLU A 129 -4.62 12.13 14.35
C GLU A 129 -3.99 11.09 15.29
N ALA A 130 -4.30 9.80 15.10
CA ALA A 130 -3.78 8.72 15.92
C ALA A 130 -2.25 8.62 15.87
N LEU A 131 -1.65 8.96 14.72
CA LEU A 131 -0.21 8.93 14.49
C LEU A 131 0.46 10.30 14.64
N ASN A 132 -0.28 11.37 14.93
CA ASN A 132 0.20 12.76 14.99
C ASN A 132 0.96 13.17 13.71
N LEU A 133 0.39 12.87 12.54
CA LEU A 133 1.01 13.23 11.26
C LEU A 133 0.91 14.75 11.02
N PRO A 134 1.91 15.36 10.33
CA PRO A 134 1.86 16.75 9.92
C PRO A 134 0.65 17.07 9.04
N GLU A 135 0.12 18.28 9.12
CA GLU A 135 -1.08 18.71 8.38
C GLU A 135 -0.94 18.61 6.86
N ASN A 136 0.27 18.79 6.32
CA ASN A 136 0.54 18.67 4.89
C ASN A 136 0.58 17.23 4.38
N ILE A 137 0.54 16.24 5.27
CA ILE A 137 0.59 14.82 4.92
C ILE A 137 -0.84 14.25 4.84
N THR A 138 -1.15 13.62 3.71
CA THR A 138 -2.43 12.94 3.50
C THR A 138 -2.20 11.43 3.44
N VAL A 139 -2.98 10.67 4.21
CA VAL A 139 -2.96 9.20 4.19
C VAL A 139 -3.78 8.69 3.02
N SER A 140 -3.17 7.94 2.11
CA SER A 140 -3.79 7.34 0.92
C SER A 140 -4.19 5.88 1.15
N ALA A 141 -3.31 5.08 1.73
CA ALA A 141 -3.57 3.67 1.98
C ALA A 141 -2.85 3.16 3.23
N LEU A 142 -3.37 2.07 3.80
CA LEU A 142 -2.63 1.23 4.73
C LEU A 142 -2.24 -0.06 4.01
N LEU A 143 -1.02 -0.52 4.23
CA LEU A 143 -0.50 -1.77 3.69
C LEU A 143 -0.05 -2.68 4.84
N PRO A 144 -0.99 -3.37 5.54
CA PRO A 144 -0.64 -4.44 6.46
C PRO A 144 0.13 -5.53 5.74
N MET A 145 1.23 -6.00 6.35
CA MET A 145 2.11 -6.99 5.73
C MET A 145 2.78 -7.89 6.75
N GLY A 146 3.11 -9.10 6.31
CA GLY A 146 3.74 -10.14 7.11
C GLY A 146 3.84 -11.45 6.34
N TYR A 147 4.47 -12.46 6.91
CA TYR A 147 4.43 -13.80 6.31
C TYR A 147 3.02 -14.37 6.42
N PRO A 148 2.43 -14.89 5.31
CA PRO A 148 1.10 -15.48 5.35
C PRO A 148 1.01 -16.60 6.37
N SER A 149 -0.12 -16.71 7.10
CA SER A 149 -0.38 -17.86 7.95
C SER A 149 -0.63 -19.12 7.10
N GLU A 150 -0.59 -20.30 7.71
CA GLU A 150 -0.87 -21.57 7.02
C GLU A 150 -2.27 -21.63 6.39
N ASN A 151 -3.22 -20.91 6.98
CA ASN A 151 -4.60 -20.84 6.51
C ASN A 151 -4.85 -19.65 5.56
N ALA A 152 -3.83 -18.86 5.23
CA ALA A 152 -3.98 -17.74 4.32
C ALA A 152 -4.22 -18.22 2.89
N ALA A 153 -5.35 -17.83 2.32
CA ALA A 153 -5.73 -18.18 0.97
C ALA A 153 -6.37 -16.97 0.25
N PRO A 154 -6.28 -16.92 -1.08
CA PRO A 154 -7.00 -15.91 -1.85
C PRO A 154 -8.52 -16.10 -1.69
N LEU A 155 -9.24 -14.99 -1.63
CA LEU A 155 -10.70 -15.01 -1.66
C LEU A 155 -11.20 -15.39 -3.07
N PRO A 156 -12.42 -15.93 -3.21
CA PRO A 156 -12.98 -16.32 -4.52
C PRO A 156 -12.97 -15.20 -5.57
N LEU A 157 -13.06 -13.94 -5.16
CA LEU A 157 -12.99 -12.78 -6.04
C LEU A 157 -11.61 -12.57 -6.69
N HIS A 158 -10.56 -13.19 -6.15
CA HIS A 158 -9.20 -13.02 -6.65
C HIS A 158 -9.04 -13.51 -8.10
N SER A 159 -9.74 -14.57 -8.49
CA SER A 159 -9.68 -15.16 -9.83
C SER A 159 -10.82 -14.72 -10.76
N GLN A 160 -11.64 -13.75 -10.34
CA GLN A 160 -12.74 -13.24 -11.14
C GLN A 160 -12.28 -11.96 -11.88
N TYR A 161 -12.20 -12.05 -13.19
CA TYR A 161 -11.86 -10.94 -14.06
C TYR A 161 -13.02 -10.64 -14.99
N ARG A 162 -13.21 -9.38 -15.34
CA ARG A 162 -14.09 -8.98 -16.43
C ARG A 162 -13.46 -9.41 -17.75
N GLU A 163 -14.29 -9.60 -18.76
CA GLU A 163 -13.80 -9.89 -20.11
C GLU A 163 -12.93 -8.74 -20.64
N PHE A 164 -11.99 -9.08 -21.53
CA PHE A 164 -11.09 -8.08 -22.13
C PHE A 164 -11.89 -6.98 -22.84
N THR A 165 -12.93 -7.36 -23.56
CA THR A 165 -13.84 -6.47 -24.31
C THR A 165 -14.62 -5.49 -23.43
N ASP A 166 -14.75 -5.79 -22.12
CA ASP A 166 -15.42 -4.91 -21.16
C ASP A 166 -14.49 -3.81 -20.59
N THR A 167 -13.19 -3.98 -20.76
CA THR A 167 -12.17 -3.16 -20.12
C THR A 167 -11.18 -2.53 -21.10
N ILE A 168 -11.14 -3.02 -22.33
CA ILE A 168 -10.21 -2.58 -23.37
C ILE A 168 -11.01 -2.36 -24.66
N GLU A 169 -10.88 -1.19 -25.23
CA GLU A 169 -11.48 -0.78 -26.51
C GLU A 169 -10.43 -0.11 -27.38
N GLU A 170 -10.38 -0.49 -28.64
CA GLU A 170 -9.53 0.16 -29.65
C GLU A 170 -10.30 1.32 -30.28
N ILE A 171 -9.71 2.52 -30.34
CA ILE A 171 -10.30 3.75 -30.87
C ILE A 171 -9.51 4.30 -32.05
#